data_5fcf4fae6d4ed9083e2e59f13a9f979a
#
_entry.id   5fcf4fae6d4ed9083e2e59f13a9f979a
#
_cell.length_a   1.000
_cell.length_b   1.000
_cell.length_c   1.000
_cell.angle_alpha   90.00
_cell.angle_beta   90.00
_cell.angle_gamma   90.00
#
_symmetry.space_group_name_H-M   'P 1'
#
loop_
_entity.id
_entity.type
_entity.pdbx_description
1 polymer ?
#
loop_
_entity_poly.entity_id
_entity_poly.type
_entity_poly.pdbx_seq_one_letter_code
_entity_poly.pdbx_strand_id
1 'polypeptide(L)'
;MFSKYKSILQSISLLVIFVAIAKIIGLAKEILFARNYGVSEDIDFYFFYLSLFGWPAAIILSIFSSVFIPILTSLEAQKKQVFSSELFGVSIVISAFLFLILIIFKDFLISLFPYFEQVNNIDFNYLIVSSMAPIFILISLFSVLIMASGSKVNTLMDSLPAIILMLFLTFFISSNLDKLMIATLFGFLLQLLCMIMFWYRTTQKIEIRFSLASPAWVESKKNFSIMLFSSLLLATVTLLDQFFSVNLSAESVSLLNYANKLL
;
A
#
# COMPACT_ATOMS: atom_id res chain seq x y z
N MET A 1 -13.83 -22.92 28.95
CA MET A 1 -14.58 -22.11 27.97
C MET A 1 -14.37 -20.60 28.18
N PHE A 2 -14.55 -20.07 29.39
CA PHE A 2 -14.39 -18.63 29.73
C PHE A 2 -13.01 -18.02 29.41
N SER A 3 -11.90 -18.76 29.57
CA SER A 3 -10.56 -18.23 29.28
C SER A 3 -10.35 -17.94 27.78
N LYS A 4 -10.92 -18.77 26.91
CA LYS A 4 -10.87 -18.60 25.45
C LYS A 4 -11.67 -17.37 25.00
N TYR A 5 -12.86 -17.15 25.58
CA TYR A 5 -13.65 -15.94 25.30
C TYR A 5 -12.95 -14.66 25.77
N LYS A 6 -12.31 -14.68 26.93
CA LYS A 6 -11.55 -13.54 27.47
C LYS A 6 -10.35 -13.19 26.56
N SER A 7 -9.64 -14.18 26.05
CA SER A 7 -8.53 -14.00 25.11
C SER A 7 -9.00 -13.41 23.77
N ILE A 8 -10.15 -13.88 23.26
CA ILE A 8 -10.74 -13.36 22.02
C ILE A 8 -11.19 -11.90 22.21
N LEU A 9 -11.87 -11.58 23.30
CA LEU A 9 -12.30 -10.21 23.62
C LEU A 9 -11.13 -9.25 23.77
N GLN A 10 -10.06 -9.65 24.48
CA GLN A 10 -8.83 -8.85 24.58
C GLN A 10 -8.18 -8.63 23.22
N SER A 11 -8.21 -9.64 22.37
CA SER A 11 -7.66 -9.55 21.02
C SER A 11 -8.45 -8.60 20.12
N ILE A 12 -9.78 -8.61 20.22
CA ILE A 12 -10.67 -7.71 19.47
C ILE A 12 -10.51 -6.27 19.98
N SER A 13 -10.52 -6.05 21.29
CA SER A 13 -10.38 -4.70 21.87
C SER A 13 -9.05 -4.05 21.46
N LEU A 14 -7.95 -4.80 21.47
CA LEU A 14 -6.64 -4.31 21.06
C LEU A 14 -6.61 -3.93 19.58
N LEU A 15 -7.26 -4.72 18.72
CA LEU A 15 -7.39 -4.39 17.30
C LEU A 15 -8.20 -3.11 17.09
N VAL A 16 -9.31 -2.95 17.80
CA VAL A 16 -10.14 -1.74 17.72
C VAL A 16 -9.36 -0.50 18.13
N ILE A 17 -8.58 -0.59 19.21
CA ILE A 17 -7.70 0.51 19.65
C ILE A 17 -6.67 0.86 18.57
N PHE A 18 -6.03 -0.14 17.96
CA PHE A 18 -5.05 0.11 16.89
C PHE A 18 -5.69 0.77 15.66
N VAL A 19 -6.86 0.30 15.26
CA VAL A 19 -7.62 0.91 14.15
C VAL A 19 -8.02 2.35 14.49
N ALA A 20 -8.49 2.61 15.70
CA ALA A 20 -8.87 3.96 16.14
C ALA A 20 -7.67 4.91 16.11
N ILE A 21 -6.51 4.49 16.64
CA ILE A 21 -5.27 5.27 16.60
C ILE A 21 -4.87 5.56 15.14
N ALA A 22 -4.88 4.55 14.29
CA ALA A 22 -4.54 4.72 12.87
C ALA A 22 -5.47 5.69 12.15
N LYS A 23 -6.78 5.66 12.46
CA LYS A 23 -7.77 6.60 11.90
C LYS A 23 -7.54 8.03 12.39
N ILE A 24 -7.24 8.22 13.68
CA ILE A 24 -6.93 9.55 14.24
C ILE A 24 -5.67 10.14 13.59
N ILE A 25 -4.61 9.34 13.42
CA ILE A 25 -3.38 9.75 12.73
C ILE A 25 -3.67 10.11 11.28
N GLY A 26 -4.46 9.28 10.58
CA GLY A 26 -4.89 9.53 9.21
C GLY A 26 -5.64 10.85 9.09
N LEU A 27 -6.60 11.12 9.95
CA LEU A 27 -7.37 12.36 9.96
C LEU A 27 -6.48 13.59 10.25
N ALA A 28 -5.60 13.50 11.26
CA ALA A 28 -4.66 14.56 11.61
C ALA A 28 -3.73 14.90 10.42
N LYS A 29 -3.26 13.88 9.70
CA LYS A 29 -2.46 14.06 8.49
C LYS A 29 -3.26 14.84 7.42
N GLU A 30 -4.52 14.48 7.14
CA GLU A 30 -5.33 15.16 6.12
C GLU A 30 -5.63 16.63 6.50
N ILE A 31 -5.86 16.92 7.78
CA ILE A 31 -6.03 18.31 8.25
C ILE A 31 -4.74 19.12 8.00
N LEU A 32 -3.57 18.54 8.25
CA LEU A 32 -2.29 19.20 7.98
C LEU A 32 -2.04 19.37 6.47
N PHE A 33 -2.45 18.40 5.64
CA PHE A 33 -2.43 18.53 4.18
C PHE A 33 -3.28 19.72 3.72
N ALA A 34 -4.54 19.76 4.12
CA ALA A 34 -5.46 20.81 3.77
C ALA A 34 -4.96 22.19 4.25
N ARG A 35 -4.32 22.25 5.43
CA ARG A 35 -3.74 23.49 5.97
C ARG A 35 -2.53 24.00 5.18
N ASN A 36 -1.61 23.08 4.78
CA ASN A 36 -0.32 23.46 4.21
C ASN A 36 -0.35 23.62 2.69
N TYR A 37 -1.18 22.84 2.02
CA TYR A 37 -1.26 22.80 0.56
C TYR A 37 -2.62 23.27 0.02
N GLY A 38 -3.67 23.23 0.84
CA GLY A 38 -5.04 23.56 0.39
C GLY A 38 -5.53 22.63 -0.69
N VAL A 39 -6.18 23.22 -1.69
CA VAL A 39 -6.62 22.61 -2.94
C VAL A 39 -5.76 23.20 -4.06
N SER A 40 -5.02 22.37 -4.78
CA SER A 40 -4.10 22.81 -5.83
C SER A 40 -3.80 21.70 -6.83
N GLU A 41 -3.35 22.06 -8.03
CA GLU A 41 -2.94 21.12 -9.08
C GLU A 41 -1.81 20.18 -8.62
N ASP A 42 -0.86 20.70 -7.85
CA ASP A 42 0.23 19.91 -7.28
C ASP A 42 -0.28 18.79 -6.36
N ILE A 43 -1.30 19.08 -5.55
CA ILE A 43 -1.92 18.09 -4.66
C ILE A 43 -2.81 17.13 -5.42
N ASP A 44 -3.49 17.58 -6.46
CA ASP A 44 -4.22 16.69 -7.38
C ASP A 44 -3.29 15.69 -8.04
N PHE A 45 -2.13 16.15 -8.55
CA PHE A 45 -1.07 15.29 -9.05
C PHE A 45 -0.63 14.27 -8.01
N TYR A 46 -0.33 14.72 -6.80
CA TYR A 46 0.11 13.85 -5.71
C TYR A 46 -0.90 12.74 -5.43
N PHE A 47 -2.15 13.06 -5.18
CA PHE A 47 -3.18 12.07 -4.85
C PHE A 47 -3.51 11.16 -6.02
N PHE A 48 -3.59 11.69 -7.23
CA PHE A 48 -3.90 10.92 -8.41
C PHE A 48 -2.83 9.87 -8.71
N TYR A 49 -1.56 10.28 -8.81
CA TYR A 49 -0.49 9.35 -9.13
C TYR A 49 -0.18 8.38 -7.99
N LEU A 50 -0.34 8.81 -6.74
CA LEU A 50 -0.23 7.90 -5.59
C LEU A 50 -1.31 6.81 -5.64
N SER A 51 -2.52 7.16 -6.03
CA SER A 51 -3.64 6.22 -6.22
C SER A 51 -3.40 5.31 -7.42
N LEU A 52 -2.97 5.87 -8.55
CA LEU A 52 -2.69 5.13 -9.78
C LEU A 52 -1.60 4.07 -9.57
N PHE A 53 -0.49 4.44 -8.95
CA PHE A 53 0.64 3.52 -8.72
C PHE A 53 0.43 2.61 -7.51
N GLY A 54 -0.45 2.99 -6.57
CA GLY A 54 -0.91 2.14 -5.49
C GLY A 54 -1.94 1.09 -5.90
N TRP A 55 -2.64 1.32 -7.01
CA TRP A 55 -3.71 0.43 -7.49
C TRP A 55 -3.28 -1.03 -7.72
N PRO A 56 -2.16 -1.35 -8.41
CA PRO A 56 -1.72 -2.73 -8.56
C PRO A 56 -1.42 -3.40 -7.21
N ALA A 57 -0.84 -2.67 -6.27
CA ALA A 57 -0.54 -3.20 -4.94
C ALA A 57 -1.81 -3.47 -4.12
N ALA A 58 -2.85 -2.65 -4.26
CA ALA A 58 -4.14 -2.89 -3.62
C ALA A 58 -4.79 -4.20 -4.12
N ILE A 59 -4.71 -4.47 -5.42
CA ILE A 59 -5.17 -5.73 -6.03
C ILE A 59 -4.36 -6.91 -5.45
N ILE A 60 -3.04 -6.79 -5.44
CA ILE A 60 -2.13 -7.83 -4.93
C ILE A 60 -2.41 -8.10 -3.45
N LEU A 61 -2.56 -7.06 -2.63
CA LEU A 61 -2.89 -7.20 -1.20
C LEU A 61 -4.21 -7.95 -1.01
N SER A 62 -5.25 -7.61 -1.79
CA SER A 62 -6.56 -8.26 -1.74
C SER A 62 -6.47 -9.75 -2.10
N ILE A 63 -5.76 -10.09 -3.17
CA ILE A 63 -5.55 -11.47 -3.61
C ILE A 63 -4.72 -12.22 -2.55
N PHE A 64 -3.61 -11.64 -2.11
CA PHE A 64 -2.72 -12.28 -1.15
C PHE A 64 -3.42 -12.53 0.18
N SER A 65 -4.21 -11.58 0.67
CA SER A 65 -4.95 -11.76 1.92
C SER A 65 -6.07 -12.81 1.79
N SER A 66 -6.80 -12.83 0.69
CA SER A 66 -7.93 -13.76 0.53
C SER A 66 -7.50 -15.18 0.17
N VAL A 67 -6.40 -15.34 -0.59
CA VAL A 67 -5.95 -16.65 -1.09
C VAL A 67 -4.83 -17.22 -0.22
N PHE A 68 -3.81 -16.42 0.10
CA PHE A 68 -2.60 -16.96 0.73
C PHE A 68 -2.64 -16.98 2.26
N ILE A 69 -3.39 -16.10 2.93
CA ILE A 69 -3.51 -16.19 4.40
C ILE A 69 -4.10 -17.53 4.84
N PRO A 70 -5.24 -18.02 4.29
CA PRO A 70 -5.76 -19.33 4.65
C PRO A 70 -4.77 -20.47 4.41
N ILE A 71 -4.08 -20.46 3.26
CA ILE A 71 -3.08 -21.46 2.93
C ILE A 71 -1.90 -21.41 3.92
N LEU A 72 -1.33 -20.21 4.13
CA LEU A 72 -0.20 -20.03 5.06
C LEU A 72 -0.53 -20.43 6.50
N THR A 73 -1.78 -20.28 6.92
CA THR A 73 -2.22 -20.68 8.27
C THR A 73 -2.45 -22.16 8.41
N SER A 74 -2.75 -22.88 7.33
CA SER A 74 -2.95 -24.34 7.32
C SER A 74 -1.65 -25.14 7.15
N LEU A 75 -0.58 -24.53 6.63
CA LEU A 75 0.68 -25.20 6.37
C LEU A 75 1.51 -25.45 7.64
N GLU A 76 2.18 -26.61 7.68
CA GLU A 76 3.24 -26.92 8.66
C GLU A 76 4.43 -25.95 8.52
N ALA A 77 5.18 -25.74 9.60
CA ALA A 77 6.23 -24.73 9.67
C ALA A 77 7.25 -24.78 8.51
N GLN A 78 7.73 -25.96 8.13
CA GLN A 78 8.69 -26.10 7.02
C GLN A 78 8.07 -25.75 5.68
N LYS A 79 6.87 -26.24 5.38
CA LYS A 79 6.14 -25.94 4.13
C LYS A 79 5.77 -24.46 4.05
N LYS A 80 5.37 -23.88 5.18
CA LYS A 80 5.08 -22.44 5.31
C LYS A 80 6.31 -21.60 4.96
N GLN A 81 7.50 -21.97 5.48
CA GLN A 81 8.75 -21.25 5.18
C GLN A 81 9.09 -21.32 3.68
N VAL A 82 9.00 -22.49 3.06
CA VAL A 82 9.26 -22.67 1.62
C VAL A 82 8.31 -21.81 0.82
N PHE A 83 7.00 -21.89 1.09
CA PHE A 83 5.99 -21.14 0.35
C PHE A 83 6.12 -19.62 0.56
N SER A 84 6.42 -19.15 1.78
CA SER A 84 6.71 -17.73 2.03
C SER A 84 7.93 -17.24 1.25
N SER A 85 8.96 -18.07 1.11
CA SER A 85 10.16 -17.76 0.33
C SER A 85 9.89 -17.70 -1.18
N GLU A 86 9.02 -18.56 -1.69
CA GLU A 86 8.55 -18.51 -3.09
C GLU A 86 7.67 -17.28 -3.35
N LEU A 87 6.74 -16.95 -2.43
CA LEU A 87 5.93 -15.73 -2.50
C LEU A 87 6.81 -14.48 -2.53
N PHE A 88 7.88 -14.45 -1.75
CA PHE A 88 8.82 -13.34 -1.74
C PHE A 88 9.55 -13.20 -3.08
N GLY A 89 10.04 -14.30 -3.65
CA GLY A 89 10.65 -14.30 -4.98
C GLY A 89 9.69 -13.81 -6.06
N VAL A 90 8.45 -14.30 -6.07
CA VAL A 90 7.40 -13.85 -6.99
C VAL A 90 7.10 -12.35 -6.82
N SER A 91 7.00 -11.88 -5.58
CA SER A 91 6.73 -10.46 -5.32
C SER A 91 7.86 -9.54 -5.81
N ILE A 92 9.12 -9.96 -5.69
CA ILE A 92 10.27 -9.23 -6.25
C ILE A 92 10.16 -9.15 -7.78
N VAL A 93 9.84 -10.26 -8.45
CA VAL A 93 9.69 -10.28 -9.91
C VAL A 93 8.55 -9.36 -10.36
N ILE A 94 7.40 -9.44 -9.70
CA ILE A 94 6.25 -8.57 -10.02
C ILE A 94 6.61 -7.10 -9.77
N SER A 95 7.28 -6.79 -8.66
CA SER A 95 7.71 -5.43 -8.31
C SER A 95 8.66 -4.85 -9.36
N ALA A 96 9.67 -5.64 -9.76
CA ALA A 96 10.64 -5.23 -10.79
C ALA A 96 9.98 -5.04 -12.15
N PHE A 97 9.09 -5.97 -12.54
CA PHE A 97 8.35 -5.90 -13.81
C PHE A 97 7.43 -4.67 -13.87
N LEU A 98 6.68 -4.42 -12.79
CA LEU A 98 5.83 -3.23 -12.71
C LEU A 98 6.64 -1.95 -12.79
N PHE A 99 7.75 -1.85 -12.06
CA PHE A 99 8.62 -0.68 -12.11
C PHE A 99 9.17 -0.43 -13.53
N LEU A 100 9.62 -1.48 -14.21
CA LEU A 100 10.10 -1.37 -15.59
C LEU A 100 8.99 -0.89 -16.54
N ILE A 101 7.77 -1.42 -16.42
CA ILE A 101 6.62 -0.95 -17.21
C ILE A 101 6.38 0.54 -16.96
N LEU A 102 6.34 0.97 -15.71
CA LEU A 102 6.10 2.38 -15.37
C LEU A 102 7.17 3.31 -15.94
N ILE A 103 8.43 2.88 -15.95
CA ILE A 103 9.52 3.67 -16.56
C ILE A 103 9.43 3.69 -18.08
N ILE A 104 9.18 2.55 -18.72
CA ILE A 104 9.12 2.47 -20.20
C ILE A 104 7.92 3.28 -20.74
N PHE A 105 6.78 3.21 -20.08
CA PHE A 105 5.56 3.90 -20.49
C PHE A 105 5.39 5.29 -19.87
N LYS A 106 6.46 5.88 -19.30
CA LYS A 106 6.41 7.17 -18.62
C LYS A 106 5.76 8.26 -19.47
N ASP A 107 6.30 8.51 -20.65
CA ASP A 107 5.85 9.61 -21.52
C ASP A 107 4.39 9.39 -21.98
N PHE A 108 4.02 8.16 -22.25
CA PHE A 108 2.64 7.80 -22.57
C PHE A 108 1.71 8.08 -21.38
N LEU A 109 2.09 7.67 -20.15
CA LEU A 109 1.26 7.89 -18.97
C LEU A 109 1.14 9.38 -18.59
N ILE A 110 2.17 10.17 -18.81
CA ILE A 110 2.10 11.62 -18.61
C ILE A 110 1.19 12.25 -19.67
N SER A 111 1.32 11.87 -20.95
CA SER A 111 0.51 12.42 -22.04
C SER A 111 -0.98 12.09 -21.95
N LEU A 112 -1.35 11.04 -21.23
CA LEU A 112 -2.76 10.73 -20.97
C LEU A 112 -3.48 11.78 -20.10
N PHE A 113 -2.70 12.58 -19.35
CA PHE A 113 -3.22 13.56 -18.42
C PHE A 113 -2.58 14.94 -18.65
N PRO A 114 -2.92 15.65 -19.75
CA PRO A 114 -2.33 16.96 -20.10
C PRO A 114 -2.50 17.99 -18.98
N TYR A 115 -3.50 17.83 -18.12
CA TYR A 115 -3.72 18.65 -16.93
C TYR A 115 -2.49 18.77 -16.03
N PHE A 116 -1.68 17.72 -15.95
CA PHE A 116 -0.49 17.70 -15.10
C PHE A 116 0.81 18.15 -15.79
N GLU A 117 0.78 18.53 -17.08
CA GLU A 117 1.97 19.03 -17.79
C GLU A 117 2.54 20.32 -17.18
N GLN A 118 1.70 21.08 -16.46
CA GLN A 118 2.11 22.32 -15.80
C GLN A 118 2.78 22.11 -14.44
N VAL A 119 2.75 20.88 -13.91
CA VAL A 119 3.37 20.55 -12.62
C VAL A 119 4.89 20.69 -12.70
N ASN A 120 5.45 21.46 -11.79
CA ASN A 120 6.88 21.67 -11.72
C ASN A 120 7.63 20.33 -11.49
N ASN A 121 8.76 20.15 -12.20
CA ASN A 121 9.60 18.94 -12.08
C ASN A 121 8.81 17.62 -12.26
N ILE A 122 7.86 17.58 -13.21
CA ILE A 122 6.99 16.43 -13.43
C ILE A 122 7.79 15.13 -13.59
N ASP A 123 8.91 15.15 -14.31
CA ASP A 123 9.77 13.99 -14.53
C ASP A 123 10.36 13.43 -13.24
N PHE A 124 10.80 14.31 -12.35
CA PHE A 124 11.35 13.94 -11.05
C PHE A 124 10.26 13.38 -10.14
N ASN A 125 9.12 14.06 -10.06
CA ASN A 125 8.00 13.63 -9.24
C ASN A 125 7.43 12.30 -9.73
N TYR A 126 7.30 12.11 -11.06
CA TYR A 126 6.89 10.83 -11.64
C TYR A 126 7.85 9.70 -11.25
N LEU A 127 9.17 9.91 -11.33
CA LEU A 127 10.18 8.91 -10.97
C LEU A 127 10.06 8.49 -9.50
N ILE A 128 9.86 9.45 -8.60
CA ILE A 128 9.68 9.16 -7.17
C ILE A 128 8.43 8.32 -6.94
N VAL A 129 7.28 8.75 -7.50
CA VAL A 129 6.00 8.04 -7.28
C VAL A 129 6.03 6.66 -7.93
N SER A 130 6.60 6.52 -9.14
CA SER A 130 6.74 5.21 -9.78
C SER A 130 7.61 4.24 -8.98
N SER A 131 8.63 4.75 -8.27
CA SER A 131 9.46 3.96 -7.35
C SER A 131 8.70 3.47 -6.11
N MET A 132 7.57 4.09 -5.75
CA MET A 132 6.72 3.63 -4.65
C MET A 132 5.94 2.35 -5.01
N ALA A 133 5.59 2.15 -6.29
CA ALA A 133 4.81 0.98 -6.71
C ALA A 133 5.45 -0.37 -6.32
N PRO A 134 6.74 -0.65 -6.58
CA PRO A 134 7.39 -1.86 -6.09
C PRO A 134 7.42 -1.96 -4.57
N ILE A 135 7.57 -0.83 -3.86
CA ILE A 135 7.56 -0.79 -2.40
C ILE A 135 6.19 -1.20 -1.87
N PHE A 136 5.09 -0.73 -2.48
CA PHE A 136 3.73 -1.09 -2.11
C PHE A 136 3.45 -2.60 -2.28
N ILE A 137 3.99 -3.22 -3.34
CA ILE A 137 3.87 -4.67 -3.55
C ILE A 137 4.59 -5.44 -2.43
N LEU A 138 5.80 -5.02 -2.06
CA LEU A 138 6.54 -5.65 -0.97
C LEU A 138 5.87 -5.43 0.39
N ILE A 139 5.33 -4.24 0.65
CA ILE A 139 4.51 -3.97 1.84
C ILE A 139 3.30 -4.91 1.87
N SER A 140 2.60 -5.08 0.75
CA SER A 140 1.46 -6.00 0.64
C SER A 140 1.83 -7.45 0.99
N LEU A 141 2.98 -7.92 0.51
CA LEU A 141 3.50 -9.24 0.86
C LEU A 141 3.75 -9.36 2.36
N PHE A 142 4.56 -8.45 2.94
CA PHE A 142 4.89 -8.53 4.37
C PHE A 142 3.67 -8.35 5.26
N SER A 143 2.69 -7.52 4.86
CA SER A 143 1.39 -7.41 5.53
C SER A 143 0.71 -8.76 5.64
N VAL A 144 0.61 -9.49 4.54
CA VAL A 144 -0.02 -10.82 4.50
C VAL A 144 0.75 -11.85 5.33
N LEU A 145 2.07 -11.87 5.24
CA LEU A 145 2.92 -12.77 6.03
C LEU A 145 2.77 -12.50 7.54
N ILE A 146 2.76 -11.24 7.95
CA ILE A 146 2.56 -10.82 9.35
C ILE A 146 1.14 -11.20 9.82
N MET A 147 0.10 -10.95 9.01
CA MET A 147 -1.27 -11.36 9.33
C MET A 147 -1.40 -12.88 9.44
N ALA A 148 -0.77 -13.65 8.54
CA ALA A 148 -0.75 -15.12 8.58
C ALA A 148 0.03 -15.69 9.79
N SER A 149 0.86 -14.89 10.46
CA SER A 149 1.48 -15.24 11.74
C SER A 149 0.57 -14.99 12.94
N GLY A 150 -0.64 -14.43 12.75
CA GLY A 150 -1.57 -14.07 13.80
C GLY A 150 -1.28 -12.72 14.48
N SER A 151 -0.27 -11.99 14.00
CA SER A 151 0.10 -10.69 14.57
C SER A 151 -0.84 -9.58 14.06
N LYS A 152 -1.21 -8.67 14.97
CA LYS A 152 -2.05 -7.49 14.67
C LYS A 152 -1.24 -6.21 14.51
N VAL A 153 0.07 -6.30 14.65
CA VAL A 153 0.99 -5.16 14.57
C VAL A 153 0.99 -4.53 13.19
N ASN A 154 0.57 -5.29 12.16
CA ASN A 154 0.41 -4.81 10.80
C ASN A 154 -0.40 -3.51 10.73
N THR A 155 -1.55 -3.45 11.42
CA THR A 155 -2.42 -2.26 11.44
C THR A 155 -1.71 -0.99 11.96
N LEU A 156 -0.80 -1.13 12.93
CA LEU A 156 0.00 -0.01 13.40
C LEU A 156 1.10 0.37 12.40
N MET A 157 1.73 -0.62 11.77
CA MET A 157 2.75 -0.37 10.76
C MET A 157 2.19 0.35 9.54
N ASP A 158 0.93 0.09 9.17
CA ASP A 158 0.23 0.77 8.08
C ASP A 158 0.02 2.27 8.35
N SER A 159 0.10 2.71 9.59
CA SER A 159 0.04 4.14 9.96
C SER A 159 1.39 4.87 9.91
N LEU A 160 2.51 4.17 9.76
CA LEU A 160 3.85 4.79 9.76
C LEU A 160 4.04 5.85 8.68
N PRO A 161 3.65 5.65 7.40
CA PRO A 161 3.77 6.70 6.40
C PRO A 161 2.98 7.95 6.76
N ALA A 162 1.77 7.78 7.35
CA ALA A 162 0.96 8.90 7.80
C ALA A 162 1.64 9.68 8.95
N ILE A 163 2.29 8.99 9.89
CA ILE A 163 3.05 9.61 10.97
C ILE A 163 4.23 10.42 10.41
N ILE A 164 5.00 9.84 9.49
CA ILE A 164 6.14 10.52 8.87
C ILE A 164 5.69 11.77 8.13
N LEU A 165 4.62 11.66 7.34
CA LEU A 165 4.04 12.82 6.64
C LEU A 165 3.52 13.88 7.61
N MET A 166 2.86 13.47 8.69
CA MET A 166 2.39 14.39 9.72
C MET A 166 3.56 15.15 10.36
N LEU A 167 4.65 14.46 10.71
CA LEU A 167 5.86 15.10 11.23
C LEU A 167 6.47 16.04 10.20
N PHE A 168 6.60 15.61 8.95
CA PHE A 168 7.10 16.45 7.87
C PHE A 168 6.27 17.73 7.71
N LEU A 169 4.94 17.60 7.61
CA LEU A 169 4.03 18.72 7.44
C LEU A 169 4.01 19.69 8.64
N THR A 170 4.35 19.20 9.83
CA THR A 170 4.42 20.02 11.04
C THR A 170 5.70 20.83 11.12
N PHE A 171 6.83 20.22 10.77
CA PHE A 171 8.16 20.84 10.93
C PHE A 171 8.64 21.57 9.66
N PHE A 172 8.20 21.14 8.49
CA PHE A 172 8.60 21.70 7.21
C PHE A 172 7.36 22.32 6.52
N ILE A 173 7.04 23.56 6.87
CA ILE A 173 6.01 24.35 6.18
C ILE A 173 6.57 24.70 4.80
N SER A 174 6.34 23.86 3.83
CA SER A 174 6.84 24.03 2.46
C SER A 174 5.77 23.55 1.50
N SER A 175 5.28 24.43 0.63
CA SER A 175 4.38 24.09 -0.47
C SER A 175 5.10 23.40 -1.65
N ASN A 176 6.27 22.83 -1.46
CA ASN A 176 7.05 22.18 -2.51
C ASN A 176 6.66 20.71 -2.63
N LEU A 177 6.12 20.36 -3.81
CA LEU A 177 5.68 19.01 -4.15
C LEU A 177 6.83 17.98 -4.09
N ASP A 178 8.03 18.35 -4.57
CA ASP A 178 9.19 17.46 -4.59
C ASP A 178 9.54 16.94 -3.18
N LYS A 179 9.51 17.85 -2.20
CA LYS A 179 9.78 17.50 -0.79
C LYS A 179 8.67 16.61 -0.21
N LEU A 180 7.42 16.86 -0.57
CA LEU A 180 6.30 16.04 -0.16
C LEU A 180 6.43 14.61 -0.71
N MET A 181 6.79 14.48 -1.99
CA MET A 181 7.01 13.19 -2.63
C MET A 181 8.14 12.41 -1.97
N ILE A 182 9.26 13.06 -1.68
CA ILE A 182 10.41 12.44 -0.97
C ILE A 182 9.99 12.00 0.44
N ALA A 183 9.26 12.84 1.19
CA ALA A 183 8.79 12.50 2.52
C ALA A 183 7.84 11.27 2.50
N THR A 184 6.98 11.19 1.49
CA THR A 184 6.07 10.07 1.26
C THR A 184 6.85 8.78 0.97
N LEU A 185 7.82 8.84 0.05
CA LEU A 185 8.70 7.71 -0.27
C LEU A 185 9.45 7.22 0.97
N PHE A 186 10.01 8.15 1.75
CA PHE A 186 10.69 7.82 3.00
C PHE A 186 9.75 7.15 4.01
N GLY A 187 8.51 7.61 4.12
CA GLY A 187 7.50 7.01 4.99
C GLY A 187 7.21 5.54 4.62
N PHE A 188 7.03 5.25 3.34
CA PHE A 188 6.79 3.87 2.86
C PHE A 188 8.02 2.99 2.96
N LEU A 189 9.22 3.53 2.71
CA LEU A 189 10.47 2.80 2.93
C LEU A 189 10.66 2.43 4.41
N LEU A 190 10.36 3.35 5.33
CA LEU A 190 10.43 3.08 6.75
C LEU A 190 9.41 2.02 7.17
N GLN A 191 8.18 2.09 6.65
CA GLN A 191 7.17 1.05 6.86
C GLN A 191 7.69 -0.32 6.42
N LEU A 192 8.21 -0.43 5.19
CA LEU A 192 8.75 -1.67 4.66
C LEU A 192 9.89 -2.22 5.54
N LEU A 193 10.83 -1.36 5.93
CA LEU A 193 11.95 -1.74 6.81
C LEU A 193 11.44 -2.25 8.16
N CYS A 194 10.49 -1.57 8.79
CA CYS A 194 9.88 -2.01 10.04
C CYS A 194 9.20 -3.37 9.90
N MET A 195 8.47 -3.61 8.81
CA MET A 195 7.81 -4.90 8.53
C MET A 195 8.84 -6.02 8.34
N ILE A 196 9.91 -5.78 7.57
CA ILE A 196 11.01 -6.72 7.38
C ILE A 196 11.66 -7.04 8.73
N MET A 197 12.01 -6.04 9.52
CA MET A 197 12.63 -6.23 10.84
C MET A 197 11.72 -7.01 11.79
N PHE A 198 10.43 -6.70 11.80
CA PHE A 198 9.46 -7.43 12.62
C PHE A 198 9.37 -8.88 12.20
N TRP A 199 9.28 -9.15 10.90
CA TRP A 199 9.26 -10.50 10.36
C TRP A 199 10.49 -11.30 10.75
N TYR A 200 11.70 -10.76 10.57
CA TYR A 200 12.95 -11.44 10.92
C TYR A 200 13.10 -11.73 12.43
N ARG A 201 12.47 -10.93 13.29
CA ARG A 201 12.49 -11.14 14.75
C ARG A 201 11.48 -12.20 15.22
N THR A 202 10.36 -12.34 14.52
CA THR A 202 9.23 -13.16 15.00
C THR A 202 9.09 -14.49 14.30
N THR A 203 9.68 -14.63 13.12
CA THR A 203 9.52 -15.80 12.25
C THR A 203 10.86 -16.31 11.73
N GLN A 204 10.79 -17.41 11.01
CA GLN A 204 11.98 -18.02 10.40
C GLN A 204 12.53 -17.14 9.26
N LYS A 205 13.83 -17.26 8.97
CA LYS A 205 14.49 -16.57 7.86
C LYS A 205 13.80 -16.91 6.54
N ILE A 206 13.43 -15.87 5.78
CA ILE A 206 12.97 -16.02 4.40
C ILE A 206 14.21 -16.06 3.50
N GLU A 207 14.29 -17.08 2.67
CA GLU A 207 15.23 -17.15 1.55
C GLU A 207 14.52 -16.64 0.30
N ILE A 208 15.24 -16.04 -0.63
CA ILE A 208 14.67 -15.68 -1.93
C ILE A 208 14.63 -16.95 -2.78
N ARG A 209 13.42 -17.40 -3.16
CA ARG A 209 13.26 -18.57 -4.03
C ARG A 209 12.43 -18.18 -5.25
N PHE A 210 13.03 -18.31 -6.42
CA PHE A 210 12.38 -18.10 -7.71
C PHE A 210 11.78 -19.39 -8.27
N SER A 211 11.10 -20.17 -7.43
CA SER A 211 10.45 -21.42 -7.83
C SER A 211 8.95 -21.34 -7.53
N LEU A 212 8.16 -22.15 -8.23
CA LEU A 212 6.72 -22.33 -8.01
C LEU A 212 6.45 -23.81 -7.72
N ALA A 213 7.38 -24.49 -7.04
CA ALA A 213 7.35 -25.93 -6.84
C ALA A 213 6.47 -26.35 -5.66
N SER A 214 6.14 -25.44 -4.74
CA SER A 214 5.30 -25.77 -3.58
C SER A 214 3.91 -26.24 -4.01
N PRO A 215 3.37 -27.32 -3.41
CA PRO A 215 1.99 -27.76 -3.62
C PRO A 215 0.94 -26.68 -3.33
N ALA A 216 1.27 -25.72 -2.48
CA ALA A 216 0.41 -24.58 -2.14
C ALA A 216 -0.01 -23.75 -3.36
N TRP A 217 0.79 -23.70 -4.42
CA TRP A 217 0.43 -23.04 -5.68
C TRP A 217 -0.72 -23.74 -6.41
N VAL A 218 -0.81 -25.06 -6.31
CA VAL A 218 -1.92 -25.81 -6.91
C VAL A 218 -3.23 -25.49 -6.19
N GLU A 219 -3.18 -25.41 -4.86
CA GLU A 219 -4.34 -25.06 -4.05
C GLU A 219 -4.78 -23.59 -4.31
N SER A 220 -3.83 -22.67 -4.46
CA SER A 220 -4.11 -21.27 -4.72
C SER A 220 -4.82 -21.03 -6.06
N LYS A 221 -4.49 -21.80 -7.11
CA LYS A 221 -5.07 -21.63 -8.46
C LYS A 221 -6.60 -21.69 -8.48
N LYS A 222 -7.20 -22.51 -7.62
CA LYS A 222 -8.66 -22.73 -7.60
C LYS A 222 -9.43 -21.44 -7.33
N ASN A 223 -8.93 -20.59 -6.44
CA ASN A 223 -9.62 -19.37 -6.01
C ASN A 223 -9.00 -18.10 -6.61
N PHE A 224 -7.83 -18.21 -7.24
CA PHE A 224 -7.07 -17.07 -7.72
C PHE A 224 -7.83 -16.24 -8.77
N SER A 225 -8.43 -16.87 -9.78
CA SER A 225 -9.12 -16.17 -10.85
C SER A 225 -10.35 -15.40 -10.37
N ILE A 226 -11.12 -15.99 -9.45
CA ILE A 226 -12.31 -15.35 -8.87
C ILE A 226 -11.88 -14.15 -8.03
N MET A 227 -10.84 -14.31 -7.20
CA MET A 227 -10.32 -13.24 -6.35
C MET A 227 -9.64 -12.14 -7.17
N LEU A 228 -8.94 -12.50 -8.25
CA LEU A 228 -8.36 -11.52 -9.17
C LEU A 228 -9.45 -10.63 -9.78
N PHE A 229 -10.51 -11.22 -10.33
CA PHE A 229 -11.59 -10.47 -10.95
C PHE A 229 -12.32 -9.57 -9.93
N SER A 230 -12.64 -10.11 -8.76
CA SER A 230 -13.28 -9.35 -7.68
C SER A 230 -12.40 -8.19 -7.21
N SER A 231 -11.10 -8.44 -7.00
CA SER A 231 -10.15 -7.41 -6.54
C SER A 231 -9.92 -6.32 -7.59
N LEU A 232 -9.88 -6.70 -8.88
CA LEU A 232 -9.82 -5.75 -9.99
C LEU A 232 -11.03 -4.84 -10.00
N LEU A 233 -12.24 -5.39 -9.90
CA LEU A 233 -13.45 -4.57 -9.89
C LEU A 233 -13.46 -3.59 -8.72
N LEU A 234 -13.19 -4.06 -7.50
CA LEU A 234 -13.21 -3.21 -6.30
C LEU A 234 -12.13 -2.12 -6.34
N ALA A 235 -10.91 -2.47 -6.73
CA ALA A 235 -9.82 -1.49 -6.80
C ALA A 235 -10.04 -0.47 -7.94
N THR A 236 -10.67 -0.90 -9.04
CA THR A 236 -10.93 -0.01 -10.19
C THR A 236 -11.97 1.06 -9.87
N VAL A 237 -12.93 0.81 -8.99
CA VAL A 237 -13.92 1.85 -8.59
C VAL A 237 -13.20 3.09 -8.05
N THR A 238 -12.30 2.91 -7.10
CA THR A 238 -11.56 4.05 -6.51
C THR A 238 -10.69 4.78 -7.55
N LEU A 239 -10.10 4.04 -8.48
CA LEU A 239 -9.29 4.63 -9.56
C LEU A 239 -10.17 5.40 -10.56
N LEU A 240 -11.37 4.89 -10.89
CA LEU A 240 -12.32 5.58 -11.75
C LEU A 240 -12.79 6.90 -11.13
N ASP A 241 -13.07 6.92 -9.84
CA ASP A 241 -13.44 8.15 -9.13
C ASP A 241 -12.34 9.22 -9.27
N GLN A 242 -11.08 8.83 -9.12
CA GLN A 242 -9.93 9.72 -9.31
C GLN A 242 -9.81 10.18 -10.77
N PHE A 243 -9.96 9.26 -11.72
CA PHE A 243 -9.88 9.55 -13.15
C PHE A 243 -10.96 10.53 -13.61
N PHE A 244 -12.20 10.33 -13.19
CA PHE A 244 -13.27 11.27 -13.50
C PHE A 244 -13.04 12.62 -12.83
N SER A 245 -12.56 12.65 -11.60
CA SER A 245 -12.27 13.90 -10.88
C SER A 245 -11.22 14.75 -11.59
N VAL A 246 -10.15 14.15 -12.12
CA VAL A 246 -9.12 14.87 -12.92
C VAL A 246 -9.75 15.58 -14.13
N ASN A 247 -10.77 14.96 -14.74
CA ASN A 247 -11.40 15.50 -15.95
C ASN A 247 -12.56 16.47 -15.69
N LEU A 248 -12.99 16.63 -14.43
CA LEU A 248 -14.09 17.56 -14.09
C LEU A 248 -13.61 19.00 -13.99
N SER A 249 -12.66 19.27 -13.12
CA SER A 249 -12.09 20.60 -12.93
C SER A 249 -10.78 20.51 -12.15
N ALA A 250 -9.98 21.58 -12.23
CA ALA A 250 -8.86 21.79 -11.34
C ALA A 250 -9.31 21.63 -9.88
N GLU A 251 -8.44 21.06 -9.04
CA GLU A 251 -8.65 20.88 -7.60
C GLU A 251 -9.70 19.81 -7.19
N SER A 252 -10.34 19.14 -8.16
CA SER A 252 -11.40 18.16 -7.86
C SER A 252 -10.87 16.89 -7.21
N VAL A 253 -9.65 16.47 -7.52
CA VAL A 253 -9.03 15.26 -6.96
C VAL A 253 -8.72 15.45 -5.47
N SER A 254 -8.17 16.59 -5.11
CA SER A 254 -7.88 16.92 -3.70
C SER A 254 -9.16 17.03 -2.89
N LEU A 255 -10.19 17.70 -3.40
CA LEU A 255 -11.50 17.78 -2.77
C LEU A 255 -12.13 16.42 -2.53
N LEU A 256 -12.09 15.52 -3.55
CA LEU A 256 -12.57 14.15 -3.43
C LEU A 256 -11.82 13.37 -2.33
N ASN A 257 -10.48 13.50 -2.31
CA ASN A 257 -9.68 12.81 -1.31
C ASN A 257 -9.96 13.29 0.12
N TYR A 258 -10.09 14.61 0.32
CA TYR A 258 -10.45 15.15 1.63
C TYR A 258 -11.86 14.72 2.06
N ALA A 259 -12.85 14.76 1.14
CA ALA A 259 -14.21 14.30 1.42
C ALA A 259 -14.26 12.84 1.82
N ASN A 260 -13.57 11.95 1.09
CA ASN A 260 -13.52 10.51 1.36
C ASN A 260 -12.87 10.14 2.70
N LYS A 261 -12.10 11.04 3.32
CA LYS A 261 -11.49 10.81 4.63
C LYS A 261 -12.36 11.29 5.79
N LEU A 262 -13.35 12.14 5.51
CA LEU A 262 -14.30 12.63 6.51
C LEU A 262 -15.51 11.71 6.67
N LEU A 263 -15.79 10.88 5.67
CA LEU A 263 -16.81 9.82 5.68
C LEU A 263 -16.27 8.51 6.27
#